data_4ab18d1a9d9bc8c5457c278247969c4e
#
_entry.id   4ab18d1a9d9bc8c5457c278247969c4e
#
_cell.length_a   1.000
_cell.length_b   1.000
_cell.length_c   1.000
_cell.angle_alpha   90.00
_cell.angle_beta   90.00
_cell.angle_gamma   90.00
#
_symmetry.space_group_name_H-M   'P 1'
#
loop_
_entity.id
_entity.type
_entity.pdbx_description
1 polymer ?
#
loop_
_entity_poly.entity_id
_entity_poly.type
_entity_poly.pdbx_seq_one_letter_code
_entity_poly.pdbx_strand_id
1 'polypeptide(L)'
;MSKITLPGNYQSLLGLYDTQKAIGLIKTIFQEKICMALHLKRVTAPLFVMQGSGLNDDLNGVERPVAFDVPCLNQEAEVVHSLAKWKRYALYKYGFRPGQGLVTDMNAIRRDEELDNLHSIYVDQWDWEKVITADQRTLDFLQDTVRDIVDAVCATSDELRWKFPELKNIHLGRNVTFITTQ
;
A
#
# COMPACT_ATOMS: atom_id res chain seq x y z
N MET A 1 23.14 14.62 -2.00
CA MET A 1 23.73 13.34 -2.45
C MET A 1 22.87 12.21 -1.88
N SER A 2 22.53 11.20 -2.69
CA SER A 2 21.78 10.03 -2.22
C SER A 2 22.49 9.34 -1.05
N LYS A 3 21.74 9.01 0.02
CA LYS A 3 22.26 8.26 1.19
C LYS A 3 22.18 6.73 0.97
N ILE A 4 22.20 6.28 -0.29
CA ILE A 4 22.13 4.85 -0.64
C ILE A 4 23.47 4.20 -0.32
N THR A 5 23.43 3.16 0.51
CA THR A 5 24.59 2.34 0.87
C THR A 5 24.39 0.92 0.37
N LEU A 6 25.34 0.43 -0.41
CA LEU A 6 25.35 -0.98 -0.86
C LEU A 6 26.61 -1.66 -0.28
N PRO A 7 26.48 -2.81 0.40
CA PRO A 7 27.62 -3.61 0.78
C PRO A 7 28.46 -4.01 -0.44
N GLY A 8 29.79 -3.95 -0.34
CA GLY A 8 30.68 -4.23 -1.48
C GLY A 8 30.57 -5.67 -2.04
N ASN A 9 30.00 -6.59 -1.27
CA ASN A 9 29.79 -7.98 -1.65
C ASN A 9 28.28 -8.32 -1.83
N TYR A 10 27.43 -7.30 -2.00
CA TYR A 10 26.01 -7.52 -2.19
C TYR A 10 25.73 -8.31 -3.48
N GLN A 11 24.95 -9.38 -3.32
CA GLN A 11 24.41 -10.16 -4.43
C GLN A 11 22.91 -10.33 -4.25
N SER A 12 22.16 -10.08 -5.31
CA SER A 12 20.72 -10.32 -5.30
C SER A 12 20.43 -11.82 -5.16
N LEU A 13 19.45 -12.18 -4.33
CA LEU A 13 19.01 -13.56 -4.15
C LEU A 13 18.32 -14.11 -5.41
N LEU A 14 17.68 -13.25 -6.19
CA LEU A 14 17.00 -13.62 -7.44
C LEU A 14 17.63 -12.88 -8.62
N GLY A 15 17.62 -13.52 -9.79
CA GLY A 15 17.93 -12.86 -11.04
C GLY A 15 16.89 -11.79 -11.39
N LEU A 16 17.21 -10.87 -12.31
CA LEU A 16 16.34 -9.74 -12.66
C LEU A 16 14.93 -10.19 -13.08
N TYR A 17 14.83 -11.20 -13.95
CA TYR A 17 13.53 -11.67 -14.42
C TYR A 17 12.75 -12.43 -13.35
N ASP A 18 13.42 -13.23 -12.53
CA ASP A 18 12.76 -13.94 -11.42
C ASP A 18 12.31 -12.97 -10.33
N THR A 19 13.01 -11.87 -10.13
CA THR A 19 12.54 -10.75 -9.30
C THR A 19 11.22 -10.19 -9.83
N GLN A 20 11.09 -9.95 -11.14
CA GLN A 20 9.84 -9.47 -11.73
C GLN A 20 8.69 -10.47 -11.59
N LYS A 21 8.96 -11.77 -11.77
CA LYS A 21 7.96 -12.82 -11.50
C LYS A 21 7.54 -12.85 -10.03
N ALA A 22 8.49 -12.72 -9.10
CA ALA A 22 8.20 -12.69 -7.68
C ALA A 22 7.35 -11.47 -7.30
N ILE A 23 7.62 -10.29 -7.86
CA ILE A 23 6.80 -9.09 -7.67
C ILE A 23 5.37 -9.31 -8.17
N GLY A 24 5.19 -9.85 -9.38
CA GLY A 24 3.86 -10.15 -9.91
C GLY A 24 3.10 -11.16 -9.05
N LEU A 25 3.79 -12.20 -8.58
CA LEU A 25 3.20 -13.23 -7.74
C LEU A 25 2.81 -12.69 -6.35
N ILE A 26 3.69 -11.92 -5.70
CA ILE A 26 3.39 -11.33 -4.39
C ILE A 26 2.17 -10.42 -4.45
N LYS A 27 2.03 -9.64 -5.51
CA LYS A 27 0.86 -8.77 -5.72
C LYS A 27 -0.44 -9.57 -5.79
N THR A 28 -0.46 -10.66 -6.54
CA THR A 28 -1.64 -11.52 -6.67
C THR A 28 -1.98 -12.21 -5.35
N ILE A 29 -1.01 -12.90 -4.75
CA ILE A 29 -1.23 -13.69 -3.54
C ILE A 29 -1.66 -12.79 -2.37
N PHE A 30 -0.96 -11.70 -2.14
CA PHE A 30 -1.31 -10.80 -1.03
C PHE A 30 -2.70 -10.20 -1.21
N GLN A 31 -3.04 -9.75 -2.43
CA GLN A 31 -4.36 -9.21 -2.71
C GLN A 31 -5.47 -10.22 -2.39
N GLU A 32 -5.31 -11.48 -2.79
CA GLU A 32 -6.28 -12.53 -2.48
C GLU A 32 -6.42 -12.74 -0.96
N LYS A 33 -5.29 -12.88 -0.26
CA LYS A 33 -5.28 -13.12 1.18
C LYS A 33 -5.88 -11.98 1.98
N ILE A 34 -5.51 -10.73 1.69
CA ILE A 34 -6.04 -9.57 2.41
C ILE A 34 -7.52 -9.33 2.10
N CYS A 35 -7.97 -9.62 0.88
CA CYS A 35 -9.38 -9.59 0.52
C CYS A 35 -10.19 -10.58 1.36
N MET A 36 -9.68 -11.78 1.55
CA MET A 36 -10.34 -12.81 2.38
C MET A 36 -10.33 -12.44 3.86
N ALA A 37 -9.16 -12.06 4.40
CA ALA A 37 -8.99 -11.77 5.82
C ALA A 37 -9.85 -10.58 6.28
N LEU A 38 -9.93 -9.52 5.50
CA LEU A 38 -10.62 -8.30 5.90
C LEU A 38 -11.98 -8.08 5.20
N HIS A 39 -12.45 -9.02 4.38
CA HIS A 39 -13.67 -8.92 3.57
C HIS A 39 -13.65 -7.71 2.61
N LEU A 40 -12.53 -7.57 1.87
CA LEU A 40 -12.34 -6.48 0.93
C LEU A 40 -12.73 -6.89 -0.50
N LYS A 41 -13.07 -5.89 -1.31
CA LYS A 41 -13.26 -6.03 -2.76
C LYS A 41 -12.22 -5.23 -3.50
N ARG A 42 -11.62 -5.83 -4.54
CA ARG A 42 -10.66 -5.13 -5.39
C ARG A 42 -11.36 -4.04 -6.23
N VAL A 43 -10.83 -2.84 -6.19
CA VAL A 43 -11.23 -1.71 -7.04
C VAL A 43 -10.00 -1.08 -7.69
N THR A 44 -10.21 -0.34 -8.77
CA THR A 44 -9.14 0.43 -9.41
C THR A 44 -9.19 1.88 -8.93
N ALA A 45 -8.06 2.37 -8.43
CA ALA A 45 -7.91 3.74 -8.01
C ALA A 45 -7.41 4.64 -9.15
N PRO A 46 -7.66 5.97 -9.10
CA PRO A 46 -7.08 6.90 -10.04
C PRO A 46 -5.57 7.06 -9.79
N LEU A 47 -4.80 7.24 -10.87
CA LEU A 47 -3.40 7.66 -10.79
C LEU A 47 -3.27 9.14 -10.45
N PHE A 48 -4.21 9.95 -10.92
CA PHE A 48 -4.26 11.40 -10.71
C PHE A 48 -5.70 11.84 -10.46
N VAL A 49 -5.84 12.99 -9.84
CA VAL A 49 -7.11 13.65 -9.58
C VAL A 49 -7.02 15.13 -10.01
N MET A 50 -8.16 15.76 -10.25
CA MET A 50 -8.18 17.18 -10.55
C MET A 50 -7.72 17.99 -9.34
N GLN A 51 -6.89 18.99 -9.58
CA GLN A 51 -6.46 19.94 -8.56
C GLN A 51 -7.68 20.60 -7.92
N GLY A 52 -7.64 20.76 -6.60
CA GLY A 52 -8.76 21.33 -5.85
C GLY A 52 -9.97 20.40 -5.67
N SER A 53 -9.94 19.16 -6.17
CA SER A 53 -11.02 18.17 -5.94
C SER A 53 -11.16 17.74 -4.47
N GLY A 54 -10.15 17.99 -3.64
CA GLY A 54 -10.09 17.53 -2.27
C GLY A 54 -9.83 16.03 -2.11
N LEU A 55 -9.53 15.32 -3.21
CA LEU A 55 -9.28 13.87 -3.19
C LEU A 55 -7.81 13.50 -3.08
N ASN A 56 -6.89 14.41 -3.40
CA ASN A 56 -5.47 14.22 -3.11
C ASN A 56 -5.18 14.50 -1.63
N ASP A 57 -4.11 13.92 -1.11
CA ASP A 57 -3.67 14.11 0.25
C ASP A 57 -2.40 14.96 0.27
N ASP A 58 -2.35 15.95 1.15
CA ASP A 58 -1.20 16.86 1.24
C ASP A 58 -0.08 16.29 2.14
N LEU A 59 -0.20 15.04 2.56
CA LEU A 59 0.72 14.36 3.49
C LEU A 59 0.96 15.21 4.75
N ASN A 60 2.17 15.78 4.88
CA ASN A 60 2.51 16.70 5.99
C ASN A 60 2.20 18.17 5.66
N GLY A 61 1.66 18.46 4.47
CA GLY A 61 1.29 19.80 4.03
C GLY A 61 2.44 20.62 3.43
N VAL A 62 3.61 20.00 3.23
CA VAL A 62 4.79 20.66 2.63
C VAL A 62 5.22 20.02 1.32
N GLU A 63 4.82 18.76 1.09
CA GLU A 63 5.14 18.02 -0.13
C GLU A 63 4.33 18.55 -1.31
N ARG A 64 5.02 18.77 -2.42
CA ARG A 64 4.41 19.29 -3.64
C ARG A 64 3.98 18.15 -4.55
N PRO A 65 2.73 18.11 -5.03
CA PRO A 65 2.31 17.11 -6.01
C PRO A 65 3.03 17.30 -7.36
N VAL A 66 3.10 16.26 -8.16
CA VAL A 66 3.42 16.37 -9.58
C VAL A 66 2.13 16.75 -10.28
N ALA A 67 2.06 18.01 -10.72
CA ALA A 67 0.91 18.54 -11.44
C ALA A 67 1.20 18.61 -12.94
N PHE A 68 0.13 18.55 -13.73
CA PHE A 68 0.15 18.73 -15.18
C PHE A 68 -1.17 19.34 -15.66
N ASP A 69 -1.10 20.05 -16.77
CA ASP A 69 -2.27 20.65 -17.38
C ASP A 69 -3.13 19.62 -18.14
N VAL A 70 -4.43 19.84 -18.13
CA VAL A 70 -5.43 19.09 -18.91
C VAL A 70 -6.12 20.08 -19.86
N PRO A 71 -5.57 20.31 -21.07
CA PRO A 71 -5.99 21.41 -21.95
C PRO A 71 -7.47 21.36 -22.31
N CYS A 72 -8.03 20.17 -22.54
CA CYS A 72 -9.43 20.00 -22.90
C CYS A 72 -10.42 20.43 -21.80
N LEU A 73 -9.97 20.52 -20.55
CA LEU A 73 -10.77 20.96 -19.40
C LEU A 73 -10.35 22.35 -18.90
N ASN A 74 -9.28 22.91 -19.43
CA ASN A 74 -8.64 24.13 -18.94
C ASN A 74 -8.41 24.12 -17.42
N GLN A 75 -7.92 22.98 -16.93
CA GLN A 75 -7.68 22.70 -15.51
C GLN A 75 -6.37 21.96 -15.34
N GLU A 76 -5.87 21.92 -14.11
CA GLU A 76 -4.71 21.11 -13.72
C GLU A 76 -5.15 19.82 -13.01
N ALA A 77 -4.37 18.76 -13.18
CA ALA A 77 -4.48 17.50 -12.47
C ALA A 77 -3.20 17.23 -11.69
N GLU A 78 -3.31 16.44 -10.64
CA GLU A 78 -2.21 16.09 -9.74
C GLU A 78 -2.10 14.57 -9.60
N VAL A 79 -0.89 14.03 -9.74
CA VAL A 79 -0.61 12.63 -9.37
C VAL A 79 -0.84 12.47 -7.87
N VAL A 80 -1.54 11.44 -7.47
CA VAL A 80 -1.90 11.23 -6.06
C VAL A 80 -0.65 10.99 -5.19
N HIS A 81 -0.65 11.58 -4.00
CA HIS A 81 0.33 11.29 -2.95
C HIS A 81 -0.13 10.14 -2.05
N SER A 82 -1.44 10.05 -1.83
CA SER A 82 -2.12 9.06 -1.01
C SER A 82 -3.56 8.91 -1.49
N LEU A 83 -4.14 7.75 -1.26
CA LEU A 83 -5.54 7.48 -1.58
C LEU A 83 -6.47 7.54 -0.36
N ALA A 84 -6.01 8.06 0.79
CA ALA A 84 -6.81 8.04 2.01
C ALA A 84 -8.16 8.75 1.85
N LYS A 85 -8.17 9.96 1.27
CA LYS A 85 -9.41 10.72 0.99
C LYS A 85 -10.24 10.05 -0.09
N TRP A 86 -9.60 9.61 -1.18
CA TRP A 86 -10.29 8.95 -2.28
C TRP A 86 -10.96 7.63 -1.85
N LYS A 87 -10.29 6.79 -1.06
CA LYS A 87 -10.85 5.53 -0.58
C LYS A 87 -12.14 5.74 0.22
N ARG A 88 -12.17 6.72 1.13
CA ARG A 88 -13.39 7.06 1.89
C ARG A 88 -14.52 7.50 0.99
N TYR A 89 -14.23 8.34 -0.01
CA TYR A 89 -15.20 8.73 -1.02
C TYR A 89 -15.68 7.52 -1.84
N ALA A 90 -14.77 6.63 -2.25
CA ALA A 90 -15.10 5.43 -3.02
C ALA A 90 -15.97 4.45 -2.22
N LEU A 91 -15.69 4.23 -0.93
CA LEU A 91 -16.54 3.42 -0.05
C LEU A 91 -17.97 3.93 -0.03
N TYR A 92 -18.15 5.24 0.11
CA TYR A 92 -19.48 5.88 0.08
C TYR A 92 -20.14 5.72 -1.31
N LYS A 93 -19.41 6.11 -2.37
CA LYS A 93 -19.95 6.11 -3.74
C LYS A 93 -20.33 4.72 -4.25
N TYR A 94 -19.60 3.70 -3.87
CA TYR A 94 -19.84 2.31 -4.27
C TYR A 94 -20.82 1.57 -3.34
N GLY A 95 -21.31 2.24 -2.29
CA GLY A 95 -22.30 1.69 -1.37
C GLY A 95 -21.77 0.57 -0.47
N PHE A 96 -20.51 0.62 -0.07
CA PHE A 96 -19.96 -0.33 0.90
C PHE A 96 -20.62 -0.18 2.26
N ARG A 97 -20.91 -1.30 2.91
CA ARG A 97 -21.59 -1.38 4.21
C ARG A 97 -20.61 -1.75 5.32
N PRO A 98 -20.97 -1.55 6.60
CA PRO A 98 -20.18 -2.05 7.72
C PRO A 98 -19.79 -3.51 7.56
N GLY A 99 -18.53 -3.83 7.86
CA GLY A 99 -17.92 -5.14 7.67
C GLY A 99 -17.31 -5.36 6.28
N GLN A 100 -17.58 -4.48 5.32
CA GLN A 100 -17.03 -4.53 3.96
C GLN A 100 -15.97 -3.46 3.75
N GLY A 101 -15.09 -3.66 2.79
CA GLY A 101 -14.07 -2.68 2.43
C GLY A 101 -13.58 -2.84 1.00
N LEU A 102 -12.67 -1.98 0.62
CA LEU A 102 -11.98 -2.03 -0.67
C LEU A 102 -10.48 -2.20 -0.48
N VAL A 103 -9.83 -2.80 -1.47
CA VAL A 103 -8.38 -2.81 -1.66
C VAL A 103 -8.06 -2.34 -3.07
N THR A 104 -6.96 -1.63 -3.21
CA THR A 104 -6.47 -1.14 -4.49
C THR A 104 -4.95 -1.10 -4.51
N ASP A 105 -4.36 -1.09 -5.71
CA ASP A 105 -2.99 -0.65 -5.88
C ASP A 105 -2.95 0.88 -5.97
N MET A 106 -1.94 1.47 -5.37
CA MET A 106 -1.64 2.88 -5.50
C MET A 106 -0.26 3.05 -6.12
N ASN A 107 -0.19 3.87 -7.16
CA ASN A 107 1.07 4.36 -7.71
C ASN A 107 1.15 5.85 -7.43
N ALA A 108 2.22 6.29 -6.78
CA ALA A 108 2.41 7.68 -6.41
C ALA A 108 3.81 8.16 -6.77
N ILE A 109 3.96 9.46 -6.92
CA ILE A 109 5.25 10.11 -7.13
C ILE A 109 5.45 11.12 -6.00
N ARG A 110 6.48 10.88 -5.18
CA ARG A 110 6.91 11.76 -4.09
C ARG A 110 8.12 12.55 -4.52
N ARG A 111 7.89 13.63 -5.27
CA ARG A 111 8.96 14.41 -5.93
C ARG A 111 9.97 15.03 -4.99
N ASP A 112 9.58 15.32 -3.76
CA ASP A 112 10.41 15.98 -2.75
C ASP A 112 11.03 14.99 -1.75
N GLU A 113 10.98 13.66 -2.02
CA GLU A 113 11.51 12.62 -1.14
C GLU A 113 13.03 12.65 -1.03
N GLU A 114 13.54 12.53 0.18
CA GLU A 114 14.97 12.26 0.42
C GLU A 114 15.28 10.79 0.16
N LEU A 115 16.06 10.53 -0.89
CA LEU A 115 16.37 9.16 -1.32
C LEU A 115 17.40 8.49 -0.43
N ASP A 116 17.06 7.28 0.04
CA ASP A 116 17.96 6.40 0.76
C ASP A 116 17.66 4.91 0.39
N ASN A 117 18.10 3.96 1.23
CA ASN A 117 17.84 2.54 1.00
C ASN A 117 16.38 2.12 1.16
N LEU A 118 15.53 2.95 1.75
CA LEU A 118 14.12 2.66 2.06
C LEU A 118 13.16 3.59 1.33
N HIS A 119 13.60 4.80 0.96
CA HIS A 119 12.76 5.83 0.38
C HIS A 119 13.03 6.01 -1.12
N SER A 120 11.98 6.04 -1.91
CA SER A 120 11.99 6.18 -3.37
C SER A 120 11.03 7.28 -3.82
N ILE A 121 11.34 7.93 -4.94
CA ILE A 121 10.42 8.87 -5.62
C ILE A 121 9.15 8.16 -6.06
N TYR A 122 9.27 6.94 -6.62
CA TYR A 122 8.14 6.14 -7.04
C TYR A 122 7.67 5.24 -5.92
N VAL A 123 6.38 5.27 -5.65
CA VAL A 123 5.72 4.41 -4.66
C VAL A 123 4.72 3.51 -5.36
N ASP A 124 4.86 2.20 -5.14
CA ASP A 124 3.93 1.16 -5.56
C ASP A 124 3.52 0.39 -4.31
N GLN A 125 2.29 0.60 -3.84
CA GLN A 125 1.81 0.00 -2.60
C GLN A 125 0.40 -0.55 -2.74
N TRP A 126 0.05 -1.52 -1.88
CA TRP A 126 -1.33 -1.85 -1.61
C TRP A 126 -1.92 -0.83 -0.66
N ASP A 127 -3.17 -0.49 -0.88
CA ASP A 127 -3.90 0.41 -0.01
C ASP A 127 -5.34 -0.10 0.18
N TRP A 128 -5.84 -0.07 1.39
CA TRP A 128 -7.19 -0.56 1.70
C TRP A 128 -7.89 0.29 2.74
N GLU A 129 -9.21 0.17 2.76
CA GLU A 129 -10.07 0.85 3.70
C GLU A 129 -11.29 -0.03 3.97
N LYS A 130 -11.71 -0.16 5.24
CA LYS A 130 -12.85 -0.98 5.65
C LYS A 130 -13.86 -0.14 6.43
N VAL A 131 -15.14 -0.32 6.13
CA VAL A 131 -16.22 0.34 6.90
C VAL A 131 -16.47 -0.46 8.17
N ILE A 132 -16.41 0.21 9.31
CA ILE A 132 -16.72 -0.33 10.63
C ILE A 132 -17.84 0.48 11.28
N THR A 133 -18.56 -0.12 12.24
CA THR A 133 -19.54 0.57 13.07
C THR A 133 -18.86 1.30 14.23
N ALA A 134 -19.55 2.23 14.88
CA ALA A 134 -18.99 3.00 16.00
C ALA A 134 -18.62 2.10 17.20
N ASP A 135 -19.41 1.06 17.45
CA ASP A 135 -19.15 0.07 18.52
C ASP A 135 -17.93 -0.83 18.22
N GLN A 136 -17.59 -1.03 16.95
CA GLN A 136 -16.37 -1.74 16.56
C GLN A 136 -15.09 -0.91 16.70
N ARG A 137 -15.19 0.40 17.01
CA ARG A 137 -14.01 1.25 17.18
C ARG A 137 -13.38 1.03 18.56
N THR A 138 -12.87 -0.16 18.79
CA THR A 138 -12.23 -0.62 20.01
C THR A 138 -10.78 -1.03 19.78
N LEU A 139 -10.00 -1.10 20.85
CA LEU A 139 -8.63 -1.57 20.79
C LEU A 139 -8.57 -3.05 20.40
N ASP A 140 -9.48 -3.87 20.89
CA ASP A 140 -9.52 -5.30 20.59
C ASP A 140 -9.77 -5.53 19.09
N PHE A 141 -10.75 -4.83 18.51
CA PHE A 141 -11.01 -4.91 17.07
C PHE A 141 -9.81 -4.46 16.23
N LEU A 142 -9.11 -3.40 16.66
CA LEU A 142 -7.88 -2.97 16.00
C LEU A 142 -6.79 -4.04 16.07
N GLN A 143 -6.59 -4.64 17.25
CA GLN A 143 -5.58 -5.68 17.45
C GLN A 143 -5.87 -6.92 16.61
N ASP A 144 -7.12 -7.36 16.53
CA ASP A 144 -7.52 -8.50 15.71
C ASP A 144 -7.33 -8.19 14.22
N THR A 145 -7.71 -6.99 13.77
CA THR A 145 -7.46 -6.55 12.38
C THR A 145 -5.96 -6.54 12.04
N VAL A 146 -5.10 -6.10 12.98
CA VAL A 146 -3.64 -6.13 12.77
C VAL A 146 -3.12 -7.56 12.68
N ARG A 147 -3.62 -8.49 13.50
CA ARG A 147 -3.24 -9.91 13.43
C ARG A 147 -3.63 -10.52 12.08
N ASP A 148 -4.84 -10.24 11.60
CA ASP A 148 -5.33 -10.70 10.30
C ASP A 148 -4.43 -10.20 9.15
N ILE A 149 -4.01 -8.93 9.20
CA ILE A 149 -3.08 -8.34 8.22
C ILE A 149 -1.72 -9.04 8.27
N VAL A 150 -1.16 -9.21 9.48
CA VAL A 150 0.14 -9.88 9.67
C VAL A 150 0.09 -11.32 9.16
N ASP A 151 -0.99 -12.04 9.43
CA ASP A 151 -1.18 -13.40 8.93
C ASP A 151 -1.25 -13.45 7.41
N ALA A 152 -1.94 -12.51 6.76
CA ALA A 152 -1.98 -12.41 5.30
C ALA A 152 -0.58 -12.14 4.70
N VAL A 153 0.20 -11.25 5.33
CA VAL A 153 1.60 -10.96 4.93
C VAL A 153 2.48 -12.19 5.09
N CYS A 154 2.42 -12.86 6.24
CA CYS A 154 3.22 -14.06 6.52
C CYS A 154 2.86 -15.21 5.57
N ALA A 155 1.58 -15.45 5.33
CA ALA A 155 1.13 -16.48 4.40
C ALA A 155 1.56 -16.18 2.95
N THR A 156 1.61 -14.92 2.56
CA THR A 156 2.16 -14.50 1.26
C THR A 156 3.66 -14.80 1.16
N SER A 157 4.41 -14.47 2.22
CA SER A 157 5.84 -14.78 2.31
C SER A 157 6.11 -16.29 2.25
N ASP A 158 5.29 -17.10 2.93
CA ASP A 158 5.42 -18.57 2.91
C ASP A 158 5.25 -19.12 1.48
N GLU A 159 4.24 -18.65 0.73
CA GLU A 159 4.04 -19.06 -0.66
C GLU A 159 5.18 -18.61 -1.58
N LEU A 160 5.71 -17.40 -1.40
CA LEU A 160 6.87 -16.93 -2.17
C LEU A 160 8.10 -17.82 -1.93
N ARG A 161 8.39 -18.17 -0.68
CA ARG A 161 9.52 -19.03 -0.34
C ARG A 161 9.38 -20.46 -0.89
N TRP A 162 8.15 -20.92 -1.02
CA TRP A 162 7.88 -22.19 -1.68
C TRP A 162 8.13 -22.13 -3.18
N LYS A 163 7.77 -21.02 -3.84
CA LYS A 163 7.99 -20.80 -5.29
C LYS A 163 9.43 -20.41 -5.63
N PHE A 164 10.12 -19.72 -4.73
CA PHE A 164 11.49 -19.24 -4.88
C PHE A 164 12.33 -19.70 -3.67
N PRO A 165 12.90 -20.94 -3.70
CA PRO A 165 13.66 -21.47 -2.60
C PRO A 165 14.88 -20.64 -2.20
N GLU A 166 15.37 -19.76 -3.06
CA GLU A 166 16.43 -18.80 -2.79
C GLU A 166 16.06 -17.83 -1.67
N LEU A 167 14.76 -17.58 -1.47
CA LEU A 167 14.22 -16.71 -0.42
C LEU A 167 13.99 -17.45 0.92
N LYS A 168 14.41 -18.71 1.05
CA LYS A 168 14.15 -19.58 2.22
C LYS A 168 14.57 -19.00 3.57
N ASN A 169 15.56 -18.11 3.59
CA ASN A 169 16.08 -17.51 4.83
C ASN A 169 15.31 -16.25 5.25
N ILE A 170 14.33 -15.79 4.46
CA ILE A 170 13.49 -14.63 4.78
C ILE A 170 12.27 -15.15 5.55
N HIS A 171 12.27 -14.99 6.86
CA HIS A 171 11.17 -15.41 7.73
C HIS A 171 10.50 -14.21 8.38
N LEU A 172 9.17 -14.18 8.28
CA LEU A 172 8.34 -13.19 8.96
C LEU A 172 7.63 -13.87 10.15
N GLY A 173 7.69 -13.23 11.32
CA GLY A 173 7.01 -13.73 12.53
C GLY A 173 5.54 -13.31 12.55
N ARG A 174 4.66 -14.25 12.98
CA ARG A 174 3.22 -13.98 13.16
C ARG A 174 2.89 -13.35 14.52
N ASN A 175 3.85 -13.36 15.45
CA ASN A 175 3.61 -12.79 16.77
C ASN A 175 3.60 -11.26 16.71
N VAL A 176 2.51 -10.65 17.13
CA VAL A 176 2.34 -9.20 17.20
C VAL A 176 2.41 -8.76 18.66
N THR A 177 3.32 -7.83 18.95
CA THR A 177 3.42 -7.19 20.26
C THR A 177 2.83 -5.79 20.18
N PHE A 178 1.83 -5.53 21.01
CA PHE A 178 1.20 -4.21 21.10
C PHE A 178 1.84 -3.43 22.25
N ILE A 179 2.28 -2.23 21.95
CA ILE A 179 2.86 -1.28 22.91
C ILE A 179 2.08 0.02 22.86
N THR A 180 1.98 0.70 23.99
CA THR A 180 1.43 2.06 24.07
C THR A 180 2.58 3.05 24.16
N THR A 181 2.46 4.17 23.45
CA THR A 181 3.32 5.33 23.69
C THR A 181 2.79 6.07 24.90
N GLN A 182 3.65 6.28 25.92
CA GLN A 182 3.34 7.16 27.07
C GLN A 182 3.55 8.61 26.67
#